data_318f4bae0f1fb74af0d45212a0a01ad0
#
_entry.id   318f4bae0f1fb74af0d45212a0a01ad0
#
_cell.length_a   1.000
_cell.length_b   1.000
_cell.length_c   1.000
_cell.angle_alpha   90.00
_cell.angle_beta   90.00
_cell.angle_gamma   90.00
#
_symmetry.space_group_name_H-M   'P 1'
#
loop_
_entity.id
_entity.type
_entity.pdbx_description
1 polymer ?
#
loop_
_entity_poly.entity_id
_entity_poly.type
_entity_poly.pdbx_seq_one_letter_code
_entity_poly.pdbx_strand_id
1 'polypeptide(L)'
;MLGKYTAKNDKDPDGNPHGGTVVGLGINIEWQKGPLGTGMARKEPNGAFVETVIDAARQRIQFYQDSKFKCRENAIAITKLEEALMWLNKRTAGRDARGVEGTHEK
;
A
#
# COMPACT_ATOMS: atom_id res chain seq x y z
N MET A 1 -11.34 -4.46 -15.79
CA MET A 1 -10.50 -5.35 -16.58
C MET A 1 -9.16 -5.55 -15.88
N LEU A 2 -8.78 -6.77 -15.66
CA LEU A 2 -7.52 -7.08 -15.01
C LEU A 2 -6.44 -7.33 -16.05
N GLY A 3 -5.37 -6.55 -15.98
CA GLY A 3 -4.17 -6.83 -16.76
C GLY A 3 -3.36 -7.95 -16.11
N LYS A 4 -2.45 -8.53 -16.86
CA LYS A 4 -1.54 -9.55 -16.35
C LYS A 4 -0.34 -8.89 -15.69
N TYR A 5 0.10 -9.46 -14.59
CA TYR A 5 1.30 -9.00 -13.90
C TYR A 5 2.02 -10.20 -13.27
N THR A 6 3.28 -10.00 -12.94
CA THR A 6 4.07 -10.94 -12.16
C THR A 6 4.38 -10.32 -10.81
N ALA A 7 4.07 -11.03 -9.75
CA ALA A 7 4.37 -10.60 -8.40
C ALA A 7 5.49 -11.46 -7.79
N LYS A 8 6.42 -10.81 -7.13
CA LYS A 8 7.48 -11.46 -6.38
C LYS A 8 7.52 -10.85 -4.99
N ASN A 9 7.46 -11.68 -3.96
CA ASN A 9 7.49 -11.22 -2.57
C ASN A 9 8.73 -11.78 -1.90
N ASP A 10 9.62 -10.90 -1.48
CA ASP A 10 10.90 -11.29 -0.91
C ASP A 10 10.84 -11.34 0.62
N LYS A 11 11.73 -12.12 1.21
CA LYS A 11 11.87 -12.25 2.65
C LYS A 11 13.34 -12.08 3.03
N ASP A 12 13.58 -11.59 4.25
CA ASP A 12 14.91 -11.56 4.80
C ASP A 12 15.30 -12.96 5.36
N PRO A 13 16.54 -13.14 5.86
CA PRO A 13 16.95 -14.44 6.42
C PRO A 13 16.11 -14.92 7.59
N ASP A 14 15.44 -14.02 8.31
CA ASP A 14 14.58 -14.35 9.45
C ASP A 14 13.13 -14.62 9.03
N GLY A 15 12.83 -14.57 7.72
CA GLY A 15 11.50 -14.83 7.20
C GLY A 15 10.55 -13.63 7.22
N ASN A 16 11.04 -12.44 7.57
CA ASN A 16 10.24 -11.23 7.53
C ASN A 16 10.07 -10.71 6.11
N PRO A 17 8.91 -10.13 5.76
CA PRO A 17 8.74 -9.49 4.45
C PRO A 17 9.84 -8.46 4.20
N HIS A 18 10.42 -8.50 3.01
CA HIS A 18 11.55 -7.63 2.66
C HIS A 18 11.46 -7.22 1.19
N GLY A 19 10.48 -6.37 0.88
CA GLY A 19 10.28 -5.90 -0.48
C GLY A 19 9.68 -6.92 -1.40
N GLY A 20 9.87 -6.69 -2.67
CA GLY A 20 9.31 -7.47 -3.76
C GLY A 20 8.90 -6.55 -4.88
N THR A 21 8.35 -7.12 -5.93
CA THR A 21 7.96 -6.35 -7.12
C THR A 21 6.62 -6.80 -7.68
N VAL A 22 5.94 -5.87 -8.32
CA VAL A 22 4.77 -6.16 -9.17
C VAL A 22 5.06 -5.52 -10.52
N VAL A 23 5.16 -6.33 -11.58
CA VAL A 23 5.55 -5.85 -12.89
C VAL A 23 4.56 -6.37 -13.93
N GLY A 24 4.05 -5.49 -14.75
CA GLY A 24 3.17 -5.79 -15.87
C GLY A 24 3.09 -4.60 -16.79
N LEU A 25 2.20 -4.69 -17.80
CA LEU A 25 2.00 -3.57 -18.71
C LEU A 25 1.37 -2.39 -17.95
N GLY A 26 2.12 -1.28 -17.90
CA GLY A 26 1.65 -0.08 -17.21
C GLY A 26 1.72 -0.15 -15.69
N ILE A 27 2.29 -1.21 -15.13
CA ILE A 27 2.46 -1.31 -13.68
C ILE A 27 3.89 -1.76 -13.36
N ASN A 28 4.53 -1.03 -12.46
CA ASN A 28 5.87 -1.34 -11.97
C ASN A 28 5.98 -0.83 -10.55
N ILE A 29 5.87 -1.76 -9.59
CA ILE A 29 5.91 -1.43 -8.17
C ILE A 29 7.09 -2.15 -7.55
N GLU A 30 7.89 -1.40 -6.78
CA GLU A 30 8.91 -1.95 -5.89
C GLU A 30 8.47 -1.66 -4.47
N TRP A 31 8.20 -2.71 -3.71
CA TRP A 31 7.72 -2.57 -2.33
C TRP A 31 8.82 -2.14 -1.37
N GLN A 32 8.43 -1.45 -0.32
CA GLN A 32 9.32 -1.06 0.77
C GLN A 32 10.08 -2.27 1.31
N LYS A 33 11.40 -2.15 1.44
CA LYS A 33 12.28 -3.20 1.96
C LYS A 33 12.58 -2.96 3.43
N GLY A 34 12.00 -3.79 4.27
CA GLY A 34 12.22 -3.75 5.71
C GLY A 34 11.52 -2.58 6.41
N PRO A 35 11.57 -2.57 7.73
CA PRO A 35 10.98 -1.50 8.53
C PRO A 35 11.79 -0.21 8.41
N LEU A 36 11.10 0.92 8.63
CA LEU A 36 11.76 2.23 8.56
C LEU A 36 12.68 2.52 9.75
N GLY A 37 12.51 1.79 10.85
CA GLY A 37 13.23 2.06 12.08
C GLY A 37 12.52 3.10 12.95
N THR A 38 13.13 3.43 14.08
CA THR A 38 12.54 4.33 15.06
C THR A 38 13.52 5.44 15.45
N GLY A 39 12.98 6.55 15.94
CA GLY A 39 13.76 7.68 16.47
C GLY A 39 14.74 8.23 15.44
N MET A 40 15.95 8.48 15.87
CA MET A 40 17.02 9.04 15.00
C MET A 40 17.56 8.01 13.99
N ALA A 41 17.29 6.72 14.21
CA ALA A 41 17.66 5.66 13.29
C ALA A 41 16.63 5.43 12.18
N ARG A 42 15.53 6.18 12.19
CA ARG A 42 14.48 6.04 11.18
C ARG A 42 14.99 6.45 9.81
N LYS A 43 14.75 5.60 8.82
CA LYS A 43 15.24 5.76 7.44
C LYS A 43 14.16 6.35 6.55
N GLU A 44 14.58 6.94 5.44
CA GLU A 44 13.68 7.31 4.38
C GLU A 44 13.12 6.05 3.70
N PRO A 45 11.88 6.09 3.22
CA PRO A 45 11.32 4.97 2.46
C PRO A 45 12.17 4.64 1.23
N ASN A 46 12.31 3.36 0.94
CA ASN A 46 13.05 2.87 -0.23
C ASN A 46 12.16 2.14 -1.23
N GLY A 47 10.86 2.21 -1.06
CA GLY A 47 9.90 1.58 -1.95
C GLY A 47 8.49 2.01 -1.63
N ALA A 48 7.51 1.41 -2.29
CA ALA A 48 6.10 1.75 -2.15
C ALA A 48 5.48 1.10 -0.93
N PHE A 49 4.54 1.80 -0.33
CA PHE A 49 3.64 1.24 0.67
C PHE A 49 2.33 0.80 0.01
N VAL A 50 1.71 -0.24 0.53
CA VAL A 50 0.42 -0.74 0.02
C VAL A 50 -0.63 0.38 0.03
N GLU A 51 -0.68 1.16 1.10
CA GLU A 51 -1.63 2.27 1.25
C GLU A 51 -1.50 3.29 0.12
N THR A 52 -0.27 3.61 -0.29
CA THR A 52 -0.02 4.55 -1.38
C THR A 52 -0.58 4.03 -2.70
N VAL A 53 -0.41 2.73 -2.97
CA VAL A 53 -0.91 2.10 -4.19
C VAL A 53 -2.45 2.09 -4.20
N ILE A 54 -3.06 1.76 -3.07
CA ILE A 54 -4.53 1.78 -2.92
C ILE A 54 -5.06 3.20 -3.15
N ASP A 55 -4.42 4.20 -2.57
CA ASP A 55 -4.84 5.59 -2.72
C ASP A 55 -4.65 6.09 -4.15
N ALA A 56 -3.58 5.68 -4.83
CA ALA A 56 -3.37 6.02 -6.24
C ALA A 56 -4.51 5.46 -7.11
N ALA A 57 -4.93 4.23 -6.85
CA ALA A 57 -6.07 3.63 -7.55
C ALA A 57 -7.38 4.38 -7.22
N ARG A 58 -7.60 4.69 -5.94
CA ARG A 58 -8.79 5.42 -5.50
C ARG A 58 -8.90 6.79 -6.19
N GLN A 59 -7.83 7.57 -6.22
CA GLN A 59 -7.88 8.90 -6.84
C GLN A 59 -8.12 8.82 -8.34
N ARG A 60 -7.66 7.76 -9.01
CA ARG A 60 -7.93 7.58 -10.44
C ARG A 60 -9.41 7.29 -10.70
N ILE A 61 -10.03 6.49 -9.84
CA ILE A 61 -11.48 6.24 -9.93
C ILE A 61 -12.26 7.53 -9.60
N GLN A 62 -11.79 8.31 -8.64
CA GLN A 62 -12.40 9.61 -8.32
C GLN A 62 -12.34 10.55 -9.53
N PHE A 63 -11.24 10.55 -10.26
CA PHE A 63 -11.13 11.34 -11.49
C PHE A 63 -12.21 10.96 -12.50
N TYR A 64 -12.46 9.65 -12.68
CA TYR A 64 -13.55 9.20 -13.55
C TYR A 64 -14.92 9.60 -12.99
N GLN A 65 -15.10 9.55 -11.69
CA GLN A 65 -16.36 9.88 -11.03
C GLN A 65 -16.68 11.37 -11.14
N ASP A 66 -15.66 12.21 -11.26
CA ASP A 66 -15.83 13.65 -11.47
C ASP A 66 -16.05 14.00 -12.95
N SER A 67 -16.14 13.01 -13.81
CA SER A 67 -16.32 13.17 -15.26
C SER A 67 -17.72 12.72 -15.69
N LYS A 68 -17.96 12.73 -17.00
CA LYS A 68 -19.21 12.21 -17.58
C LYS A 68 -19.40 10.71 -17.39
N PHE A 69 -18.36 10.00 -16.95
CA PHE A 69 -18.40 8.55 -16.70
C PHE A 69 -18.78 8.20 -15.26
N LYS A 70 -19.34 9.16 -14.54
CA LYS A 70 -19.87 8.96 -13.20
C LYS A 70 -20.87 7.81 -13.17
N CYS A 71 -20.72 6.91 -12.19
CA CYS A 71 -21.61 5.76 -12.05
C CYS A 71 -21.60 5.24 -10.60
N ARG A 72 -22.61 4.43 -10.29
CA ARG A 72 -22.76 3.82 -8.97
C ARG A 72 -21.59 2.90 -8.63
N GLU A 73 -21.14 2.12 -9.59
CA GLU A 73 -20.04 1.16 -9.41
C GLU A 73 -18.75 1.86 -9.00
N ASN A 74 -18.44 3.00 -9.62
CA ASN A 74 -17.29 3.82 -9.22
C ASN A 74 -17.42 4.33 -7.79
N ALA A 75 -18.61 4.80 -7.42
CA ALA A 75 -18.85 5.29 -6.07
C ALA A 75 -18.65 4.20 -5.03
N ILE A 76 -19.13 2.99 -5.29
CA ILE A 76 -18.94 1.85 -4.40
C ILE A 76 -17.47 1.46 -4.31
N ALA A 77 -16.77 1.40 -5.45
CA ALA A 77 -15.34 1.07 -5.48
C ALA A 77 -14.53 2.08 -4.66
N ILE A 78 -14.80 3.37 -4.79
CA ILE A 78 -14.15 4.42 -3.99
C ILE A 78 -14.37 4.16 -2.50
N THR A 79 -15.62 3.90 -2.10
CA THR A 79 -15.95 3.63 -0.70
C THR A 79 -15.18 2.42 -0.16
N LYS A 80 -15.09 1.35 -0.94
CA LYS A 80 -14.38 0.13 -0.51
C LYS A 80 -12.88 0.36 -0.38
N LEU A 81 -12.29 1.14 -1.27
CA LEU A 81 -10.88 1.50 -1.17
C LEU A 81 -10.62 2.40 0.04
N GLU A 82 -11.52 3.34 0.32
CA GLU A 82 -11.45 4.17 1.52
C GLU A 82 -11.56 3.34 2.79
N GLU A 83 -12.43 2.33 2.81
CA GLU A 83 -12.53 1.39 3.93
C GLU A 83 -11.22 0.62 4.13
N ALA A 84 -10.62 0.14 3.04
CA ALA A 84 -9.33 -0.55 3.10
C ALA A 84 -8.25 0.34 3.71
N LEU A 85 -8.17 1.60 3.28
CA LEU A 85 -7.22 2.57 3.83
C LEU A 85 -7.47 2.81 5.32
N MET A 86 -8.72 2.90 5.72
CA MET A 86 -9.09 3.11 7.12
C MET A 86 -8.60 1.95 8.01
N TRP A 87 -8.76 0.71 7.55
CA TRP A 87 -8.30 -0.46 8.31
C TRP A 87 -6.78 -0.53 8.40
N LEU A 88 -6.07 -0.24 7.30
CA LEU A 88 -4.61 -0.22 7.28
C LEU A 88 -4.08 0.91 8.19
N ASN A 89 -4.73 2.06 8.17
CA ASN A 89 -4.38 3.19 9.03
C ASN A 89 -4.60 2.86 10.51
N LYS A 90 -5.69 2.16 10.82
CA LYS A 90 -5.97 1.67 12.18
C LYS A 90 -4.88 0.72 12.65
N ARG A 91 -4.41 -0.18 11.78
CA ARG A 91 -3.31 -1.08 12.11
C ARG A 91 -2.04 -0.30 12.43
N THR A 92 -1.68 0.68 11.61
CA THR A 92 -0.50 1.52 11.83
C THR A 92 -0.60 2.29 13.14
N ALA A 93 -1.75 2.91 13.42
CA ALA A 93 -1.98 3.63 14.66
C ALA A 93 -1.89 2.72 15.89
N GLY A 94 -2.41 1.48 15.78
CA GLY A 94 -2.30 0.49 16.84
C GLY A 94 -0.86 0.07 17.11
N ARG A 95 -0.07 -0.12 16.05
CA ARG A 95 1.35 -0.43 16.16
C ARG A 95 2.14 0.72 16.77
N ASP A 96 1.84 1.95 16.37
CA ASP A 96 2.45 3.14 16.95
C ASP A 96 2.15 3.26 18.45
N ALA A 97 0.89 3.03 18.83
CA ALA A 97 0.47 3.06 20.24
C ALA A 97 1.19 2.00 21.10
N ARG A 98 1.55 0.84 20.50
CA ARG A 98 2.32 -0.21 21.19
C ARG A 98 3.83 0.00 21.11
N GLY A 99 4.30 1.04 20.41
CA GLY A 99 5.72 1.32 20.25
C GLY A 99 6.46 0.40 19.32
N VAL A 100 5.77 -0.33 18.43
CA VAL A 100 6.39 -1.30 17.51
C VAL A 100 6.34 -0.85 16.05
N GLU A 101 5.73 0.32 15.75
CA GLU A 101 5.73 0.87 14.39
C GLU A 101 7.16 1.12 13.95
N GLY A 102 7.48 0.78 12.71
CA GLY A 102 8.83 0.91 12.16
C GLY A 102 9.79 -0.20 12.59
N THR A 103 9.29 -1.28 13.20
CA THR A 103 10.10 -2.43 13.65
C THR A 103 9.58 -3.73 13.05
N HIS A 104 10.30 -4.84 13.30
CA HIS A 104 9.86 -6.18 12.96
C HIS A 104 8.92 -6.80 14.01
N GLU A 105 8.66 -6.11 15.11
CA GLU A 105 7.74 -6.61 16.14
C GLU A 105 6.33 -6.72 15.60
N LYS A 106 5.65 -7.78 15.95
CA LYS A 106 4.29 -8.06 15.51
C LYS A 106 3.26 -7.09 16.20
#